data_ce900edfe4415876b84c34b7a288dcc8
#
_entry.id   ce900edfe4415876b84c34b7a288dcc8
#
_cell.length_a   1.000
_cell.length_b   1.000
_cell.length_c   1.000
_cell.angle_alpha   90.00
_cell.angle_beta   90.00
_cell.angle_gamma   90.00
#
_symmetry.space_group_name_H-M   'P 1'
#
loop_
_entity.id
_entity.type
_entity.pdbx_description
1 polymer ?
#
loop_
_entity_poly.entity_id
_entity_poly.type
_entity_poly.pdbx_seq_one_letter_code
_entity_poly.pdbx_strand_id
1 'polypeptide(L)'
;MTVTDVFAREKMIEDLKALISIPSVGAGPAGHGAPYGLPVAEALEFMLVRGRDMGFKTGNADGYAGYIEYGNRGPLAAILCHLDVVPGGDGWSGSPFEARIEGGRLY
;
A
#
# COMPACT_ATOMS: atom_id res chain seq x y z
N MET A 1 19.07 17.28 -7.27
CA MET A 1 18.73 16.09 -6.47
C MET A 1 19.66 16.02 -5.27
N THR A 2 19.11 16.05 -4.07
CA THR A 2 19.87 15.96 -2.82
C THR A 2 20.05 14.49 -2.39
N VAL A 3 20.96 14.23 -1.44
CA VAL A 3 21.12 12.89 -0.83
C VAL A 3 19.79 12.44 -0.19
N THR A 4 19.07 13.36 0.47
CA THR A 4 17.76 13.09 1.08
C THR A 4 16.72 12.65 0.03
N ASP A 5 16.72 13.28 -1.15
CA ASP A 5 15.79 12.91 -2.23
C ASP A 5 16.07 11.49 -2.75
N VAL A 6 17.34 11.10 -2.84
CA VAL A 6 17.73 9.74 -3.26
C VAL A 6 17.25 8.71 -2.24
N PHE A 7 17.49 8.94 -0.94
CA PHE A 7 17.02 8.04 0.12
C PHE A 7 15.50 7.92 0.16
N ALA A 8 14.80 9.04 0.05
CA ALA A 8 13.34 9.04 0.03
C ALA A 8 12.80 8.25 -1.17
N ARG A 9 13.41 8.40 -2.33
CA ARG A 9 13.05 7.66 -3.55
C ARG A 9 13.30 6.15 -3.40
N GLU A 10 14.46 5.76 -2.92
CA GLU A 10 14.79 4.34 -2.71
C GLU A 10 13.84 3.69 -1.73
N LYS A 11 13.57 4.34 -0.60
CA LYS A 11 12.62 3.86 0.40
C LYS A 11 11.21 3.73 -0.15
N MET A 12 10.75 4.69 -0.93
CA MET A 12 9.45 4.64 -1.60
C MET A 12 9.34 3.44 -2.56
N ILE A 13 10.40 3.17 -3.33
CA ILE A 13 10.44 2.03 -4.23
C ILE A 13 10.42 0.70 -3.46
N GLU A 14 11.16 0.59 -2.37
CA GLU A 14 11.15 -0.58 -1.50
C GLU A 14 9.75 -0.83 -0.90
N ASP A 15 9.13 0.21 -0.37
CA ASP A 15 7.79 0.11 0.20
C ASP A 15 6.74 -0.25 -0.86
N LEU A 16 6.86 0.31 -2.07
CA LEU A 16 5.99 -0.05 -3.19
C LEU A 16 6.16 -1.51 -3.63
N LYS A 17 7.40 -2.00 -3.72
CA LYS A 17 7.68 -3.42 -4.02
C LYS A 17 7.08 -4.33 -2.94
N ALA A 18 7.24 -3.98 -1.68
CA ALA A 18 6.68 -4.75 -0.57
C ALA A 18 5.14 -4.76 -0.62
N LEU A 19 4.50 -3.63 -0.92
CA LEU A 19 3.05 -3.55 -1.08
C LEU A 19 2.57 -4.40 -2.27
N ILE A 20 3.25 -4.34 -3.41
CA ILE A 20 2.93 -5.15 -4.60
C ILE A 20 3.02 -6.66 -4.29
N SER A 21 3.93 -7.08 -3.40
CA SER A 21 4.08 -8.49 -3.03
C SER A 21 2.89 -9.07 -2.25
N ILE A 22 2.02 -8.21 -1.73
CA ILE A 22 0.78 -8.63 -1.08
C ILE A 22 -0.29 -8.83 -2.15
N PRO A 23 -0.77 -10.06 -2.41
CA PRO A 23 -1.77 -10.31 -3.45
C PRO A 23 -3.16 -9.88 -2.98
N SER A 24 -3.38 -8.58 -2.87
CA SER A 24 -4.56 -7.95 -2.29
C SER A 24 -5.80 -8.01 -3.18
N VAL A 25 -6.03 -9.18 -3.78
CA VAL A 25 -7.25 -9.46 -4.55
C VAL A 25 -8.43 -9.63 -3.61
N GLY A 26 -9.47 -8.84 -3.78
CA GLY A 26 -10.66 -8.81 -2.94
C GLY A 26 -11.63 -9.98 -3.20
N ALA A 27 -11.13 -11.20 -3.33
CA ALA A 27 -11.93 -12.38 -3.65
C ALA A 27 -11.95 -13.46 -2.55
N GLY A 28 -11.31 -13.20 -1.42
CA GLY A 28 -11.28 -14.13 -0.29
C GLY A 28 -12.54 -14.06 0.58
N PRO A 29 -12.78 -15.07 1.43
CA PRO A 29 -13.87 -15.03 2.39
C PRO A 29 -13.69 -13.87 3.36
N ALA A 30 -14.78 -13.15 3.65
CA ALA A 30 -14.79 -12.13 4.67
C ALA A 30 -14.55 -12.75 6.06
N GLY A 31 -13.84 -12.01 6.91
CA GLY A 31 -13.56 -12.39 8.28
C GLY A 31 -13.59 -11.18 9.21
N HIS A 32 -13.44 -11.42 10.50
CA HIS A 32 -13.38 -10.35 11.49
C HIS A 32 -12.16 -9.46 11.23
N GLY A 33 -12.39 -8.15 11.03
CA GLY A 33 -11.33 -7.20 10.67
C GLY A 33 -10.79 -7.34 9.24
N ALA A 34 -11.37 -8.24 8.44
CA ALA A 34 -10.98 -8.49 7.04
C ALA A 34 -12.24 -8.65 6.16
N PRO A 35 -13.07 -7.62 6.03
CA PRO A 35 -14.34 -7.71 5.31
C PRO A 35 -14.16 -8.01 3.81
N TYR A 36 -13.02 -7.70 3.26
CA TYR A 36 -12.67 -7.94 1.85
C TYR A 36 -11.67 -9.09 1.66
N GLY A 37 -11.42 -9.88 2.72
CA GLY A 37 -10.44 -10.96 2.73
C GLY A 37 -9.11 -10.58 3.38
N LEU A 38 -8.37 -11.60 3.82
CA LEU A 38 -7.10 -11.42 4.53
C LEU A 38 -6.03 -10.64 3.73
N PRO A 39 -5.81 -10.89 2.43
CA PRO A 39 -4.79 -10.16 1.69
C PRO A 39 -5.06 -8.66 1.58
N VAL A 40 -6.33 -8.26 1.48
CA VAL A 40 -6.71 -6.84 1.48
C VAL A 40 -6.49 -6.21 2.86
N ALA A 41 -6.82 -6.92 3.92
CA ALA A 41 -6.55 -6.47 5.29
C ALA A 41 -5.03 -6.35 5.56
N GLU A 42 -4.23 -7.27 5.02
CA GLU A 42 -2.76 -7.23 5.11
C GLU A 42 -2.19 -5.99 4.40
N ALA A 43 -2.68 -5.68 3.19
CA ALA A 43 -2.26 -4.48 2.47
C ALA A 43 -2.62 -3.19 3.24
N LEU A 44 -3.81 -3.15 3.84
CA LEU A 44 -4.22 -2.04 4.69
C LEU A 44 -3.30 -1.89 5.91
N GLU A 45 -3.05 -2.97 6.65
CA GLU A 45 -2.17 -2.92 7.82
C GLU A 45 -0.75 -2.54 7.44
N PHE A 46 -0.23 -3.05 6.32
CA PHE A 46 1.08 -2.64 5.81
C PHE A 46 1.18 -1.12 5.66
N MET A 47 0.21 -0.47 5.03
CA MET A 47 0.19 0.97 4.84
C MET A 47 0.05 1.73 6.16
N LEU A 48 -0.78 1.24 7.08
CA LEU A 48 -0.95 1.87 8.39
C LEU A 48 0.32 1.77 9.24
N VAL A 49 1.04 0.64 9.19
CA VAL A 49 2.35 0.48 9.84
C VAL A 49 3.34 1.50 9.26
N ARG A 50 3.40 1.65 7.94
CA ARG A 50 4.26 2.66 7.31
C ARG A 50 3.94 4.07 7.76
N GLY A 51 2.66 4.41 7.85
CA GLY A 51 2.23 5.71 8.39
C GLY A 51 2.69 5.93 9.83
N ARG A 52 2.55 4.92 10.68
CA ARG A 52 3.03 4.98 12.08
C ARG A 52 4.55 5.12 12.18
N ASP A 53 5.29 4.36 11.38
CA ASP A 53 6.76 4.42 11.34
C ASP A 53 7.27 5.80 10.90
N MET A 54 6.49 6.51 10.09
CA MET A 54 6.76 7.89 9.68
C MET A 54 6.30 8.94 10.71
N GLY A 55 5.69 8.52 11.81
CA GLY A 55 5.21 9.39 12.88
C GLY A 55 3.83 10.02 12.62
N PHE A 56 3.06 9.50 11.66
CA PHE A 56 1.71 9.99 11.37
C PHE A 56 0.67 9.33 12.25
N LYS A 57 -0.45 10.01 12.45
CA LYS A 57 -1.64 9.40 13.03
C LYS A 57 -2.25 8.42 12.02
N THR A 58 -2.67 7.26 12.51
CA THR A 58 -3.35 6.27 11.68
C THR A 58 -4.58 5.74 12.39
N GLY A 59 -5.55 5.28 11.62
CA GLY A 59 -6.70 4.58 12.13
C GLY A 59 -7.21 3.55 11.14
N ASN A 60 -7.86 2.53 11.67
CA ASN A 60 -8.45 1.43 10.93
C ASN A 60 -9.92 1.32 11.32
N ALA A 61 -10.82 1.46 10.36
CA ALA A 61 -12.26 1.31 10.55
C ALA A 61 -12.69 -0.14 10.25
N ASP A 62 -12.40 -1.04 11.18
CA ASP A 62 -12.78 -2.46 11.14
C ASP A 62 -12.36 -3.19 9.85
N GLY A 63 -11.27 -2.77 9.23
CA GLY A 63 -10.76 -3.33 7.98
C GLY A 63 -11.48 -2.85 6.71
N TYR A 64 -12.52 -2.02 6.83
CA TYR A 64 -13.21 -1.43 5.68
C TYR A 64 -12.41 -0.30 5.03
N ALA A 65 -11.76 0.51 5.86
CA ALA A 65 -10.95 1.62 5.42
C ALA A 65 -9.91 1.97 6.48
N GLY A 66 -8.87 2.66 6.09
CA GLY A 66 -7.91 3.24 6.99
C GLY A 66 -7.60 4.69 6.63
N TYR A 67 -6.96 5.39 7.53
CA TYR A 67 -6.47 6.72 7.25
C TYR A 67 -5.06 6.92 7.82
N ILE A 68 -4.31 7.78 7.15
CA ILE A 68 -3.01 8.28 7.60
C ILE A 68 -3.12 9.81 7.57
N GLU A 69 -2.91 10.45 8.70
CA GLU A 69 -3.11 11.89 8.87
C GLU A 69 -1.80 12.58 9.23
N TYR A 70 -1.51 13.65 8.51
CA TYR A 70 -0.40 14.55 8.77
C TYR A 70 -0.92 15.95 9.10
N GLY A 71 -0.34 16.53 10.13
CA GLY A 71 -0.70 17.89 10.57
C GLY A 71 -1.88 17.92 11.56
N ASN A 72 -2.16 19.10 12.05
CA ASN A 72 -3.20 19.33 13.08
C ASN A 72 -3.83 20.74 13.00
N ARG A 73 -3.61 21.46 11.93
CA ARG A 73 -4.07 22.84 11.76
C ARG A 73 -4.57 23.10 10.34
N GLY A 74 -5.51 24.03 10.23
CA GLY A 74 -6.03 24.50 8.96
C GLY A 74 -7.10 23.61 8.35
N PRO A 75 -7.50 23.91 7.11
CA PRO A 75 -8.47 23.10 6.38
C PRO A 75 -7.93 21.69 6.11
N LEU A 76 -8.82 20.70 6.16
CA LEU A 76 -8.49 19.33 5.82
C LEU A 76 -8.47 19.16 4.30
N ALA A 77 -7.39 18.59 3.77
CA ALA A 77 -7.32 18.03 2.43
C ALA A 77 -7.23 16.52 2.52
N ALA A 78 -7.95 15.80 1.68
CA ALA A 78 -7.94 14.34 1.66
C ALA A 78 -7.57 13.81 0.29
N ILE A 79 -6.76 12.75 0.28
CA ILE A 79 -6.44 11.95 -0.90
C ILE A 79 -7.09 10.59 -0.71
N LEU A 80 -8.00 10.22 -1.61
CA LEU A 80 -8.67 8.93 -1.62
C LEU A 80 -7.95 7.99 -2.58
N CYS A 81 -7.61 6.80 -2.11
CA CYS A 81 -7.02 5.74 -2.91
C CYS A 81 -7.54 4.38 -2.45
N HIS A 82 -7.19 3.31 -3.17
CA HIS A 82 -7.53 1.94 -2.81
C HIS A 82 -6.29 1.05 -2.83
N LEU A 83 -6.33 -0.05 -2.09
CA LEU A 83 -5.25 -1.01 -1.95
C LEU A 83 -5.57 -2.38 -2.54
N ASP A 84 -6.84 -2.66 -2.78
CA ASP A 84 -7.25 -3.88 -3.47
C ASP A 84 -6.90 -3.82 -4.95
N VAL A 85 -6.62 -4.99 -5.52
CA VAL A 85 -6.28 -5.15 -6.93
C VAL A 85 -7.15 -6.24 -7.55
N VAL A 86 -7.31 -6.18 -8.86
CA VAL A 86 -7.92 -7.26 -9.64
C VAL A 86 -6.94 -8.42 -9.78
N PRO A 87 -7.41 -9.64 -10.08
CA PRO A 87 -6.53 -10.75 -10.44
C PRO A 87 -5.56 -10.35 -11.55
N GLY A 88 -4.30 -10.78 -11.43
CA GLY A 88 -3.24 -10.39 -12.35
C GLY A 88 -3.46 -10.76 -13.81
N GLY A 89 -4.23 -11.82 -14.07
CA GLY A 89 -4.45 -12.34 -15.44
C GLY A 89 -3.20 -12.96 -16.05
N ASP A 90 -3.23 -13.11 -17.37
CA ASP A 90 -2.16 -13.73 -18.15
C ASP A 90 -1.25 -12.68 -18.82
N GLY A 91 -0.14 -13.13 -19.41
CA GLY A 91 0.74 -12.28 -20.21
C GLY A 91 1.89 -11.63 -19.45
N TRP A 92 2.04 -11.93 -18.16
CA TRP A 92 3.19 -11.49 -17.37
C TRP A 92 4.42 -12.36 -17.67
N SER A 93 5.60 -11.73 -17.78
CA SER A 93 6.89 -12.45 -17.90
C SER A 93 7.40 -13.03 -16.58
N GLY A 94 6.71 -12.82 -15.49
CA GLY A 94 6.98 -13.31 -14.14
C GLY A 94 5.72 -13.22 -13.29
N SER A 95 5.84 -13.31 -11.96
CA SER A 95 4.69 -13.11 -11.08
C SER A 95 4.19 -11.65 -11.14
N PRO A 96 2.88 -11.42 -11.28
CA PRO A 96 2.32 -10.06 -11.20
C PRO A 96 2.46 -9.41 -9.81
N PHE A 97 2.79 -10.21 -8.79
CA PHE A 97 3.01 -9.76 -7.40
C PHE A 97 4.50 -9.73 -7.01
N GLU A 98 5.38 -9.76 -7.98
CA GLU A 98 6.83 -9.61 -7.80
C GLU A 98 7.35 -8.43 -8.63
N ALA A 99 7.45 -7.28 -7.96
CA ALA A 99 7.83 -6.04 -8.64
C ALA A 99 9.27 -6.08 -9.15
N ARG A 100 9.47 -5.73 -10.42
CA ARG A 100 10.76 -5.68 -11.10
C ARG A 100 11.05 -4.29 -11.60
N ILE A 101 12.32 -3.92 -11.58
CA ILE A 101 12.78 -2.70 -12.24
C ILE A 101 13.64 -3.10 -13.44
N GLU A 102 13.18 -2.74 -14.61
CA GLU A 102 13.87 -2.98 -15.88
C GLU A 102 13.83 -1.72 -16.73
N GLY A 103 15.00 -1.27 -17.23
CA GLY A 103 15.08 -0.09 -18.07
C GLY A 103 14.52 1.20 -17.43
N GLY A 104 14.62 1.34 -16.10
CA GLY A 104 14.11 2.49 -15.36
C GLY A 104 12.59 2.49 -15.14
N ARG A 105 11.92 1.37 -15.42
CA ARG A 105 10.47 1.17 -15.21
C ARG A 105 10.23 0.12 -14.14
N LEU A 106 9.22 0.33 -13.33
CA LEU A 106 8.71 -0.65 -12.38
C LEU A 106 7.55 -1.42 -13.04
N TYR A 107 7.64 -2.75 -12.97
CA TYR A 107 6.60 -3.68 -13.42
C TYR A 107 6.08 -4.48 -12.25
#